data_fb7911b347041cc062ef1cf2c1020123
#
_entry.id   fb7911b347041cc062ef1cf2c1020123
#
_cell.length_a   1.000
_cell.length_b   1.000
_cell.length_c   1.000
_cell.angle_alpha   90.00
_cell.angle_beta   90.00
_cell.angle_gamma   90.00
#
_symmetry.space_group_name_H-M   'P 1'
#
loop_
_entity.id
_entity.type
_entity.pdbx_description
1 polymer ?
#
loop_
_entity_poly.entity_id
_entity_poly.type
_entity_poly.pdbx_seq_one_letter_code
_entity_poly.pdbx_strand_id
1 'polypeptide(L)'
;MYKRQEQALKAHPLALLVLMRSMFNWRRIPRMMALKALLLASIQEHSDMPEAEKGDLLGECDLIMSFLCYNDITEMSRLHRSASARMSRPAVSIRRHGGWTFGSPSVLMMFHRQPGQLDKELTEMDECMPHYYKITDGHGQGAERIMRAEAAFLQGRFVDAQIELERAYAQISGNGQENMALCCDFLAWRLSLCTGDAPRCTMARRRQELLRQHNVSWLNILDATAAYYGALTGGTEEIPPVFREHRLSSLSLLAPGRPMLEMIENQVWLAQGAYAKVIGRSAALLETCAGLHYALVALHVRIQTAAAYARLGKVREARELLARALADGGTDGFVVPFAENYRYLRELLAEDGSDTARQAARLGAACEERCLTLRQQSAEPEAFAVLTGREREVALLAAARMSNREIAEKLYLSEGSVKQYVNRIYAKLFIEGDTRTKRKRLADMVRH
;
A
#
# COMPACT_ATOMS: atom_id res chain seq x y z
N MET A 1 -11.92 -23.80 40.29
CA MET A 1 -12.47 -23.09 39.09
C MET A 1 -11.72 -23.46 37.82
N TYR A 2 -10.39 -23.33 37.73
CA TYR A 2 -9.59 -23.64 36.54
C TYR A 2 -9.73 -25.07 36.00
N LYS A 3 -9.67 -26.11 36.83
CA LYS A 3 -9.83 -27.52 36.40
C LYS A 3 -11.19 -27.81 35.75
N ARG A 4 -12.29 -27.21 36.24
CA ARG A 4 -13.61 -27.34 35.60
C ARG A 4 -13.70 -26.66 34.26
N GLN A 5 -13.01 -25.50 34.09
CA GLN A 5 -12.91 -24.80 32.78
C GLN A 5 -12.10 -25.62 31.79
N GLU A 6 -11.02 -26.26 32.21
CA GLU A 6 -10.20 -27.12 31.32
C GLU A 6 -10.97 -28.36 30.87
N GLN A 7 -11.74 -29.02 31.78
CA GLN A 7 -12.59 -30.14 31.39
C GLN A 7 -13.69 -29.73 30.42
N ALA A 8 -14.34 -28.58 30.66
CA ALA A 8 -15.36 -28.06 29.74
C ALA A 8 -14.77 -27.72 28.37
N LEU A 9 -13.56 -27.18 28.31
CA LEU A 9 -12.86 -26.88 27.04
C LEU A 9 -12.45 -28.15 26.29
N LYS A 10 -12.01 -29.20 26.97
CA LYS A 10 -11.69 -30.49 26.36
C LYS A 10 -12.90 -31.15 25.68
N ALA A 11 -14.11 -30.94 26.23
CA ALA A 11 -15.34 -31.42 25.61
C ALA A 11 -15.74 -30.69 24.32
N HIS A 12 -15.04 -29.57 23.99
CA HIS A 12 -15.35 -28.74 22.83
C HIS A 12 -14.08 -28.38 22.04
N PRO A 13 -13.48 -29.34 21.29
CA PRO A 13 -12.22 -29.13 20.56
C PRO A 13 -12.24 -27.94 19.57
N LEU A 14 -13.37 -27.67 18.91
CA LEU A 14 -13.54 -26.52 18.05
C LEU A 14 -13.39 -25.18 18.77
N ALA A 15 -13.87 -25.10 20.03
CA ALA A 15 -13.71 -23.91 20.86
C ALA A 15 -12.22 -23.67 21.21
N LEU A 16 -11.45 -24.75 21.42
CA LEU A 16 -10.01 -24.65 21.64
C LEU A 16 -9.29 -24.02 20.44
N LEU A 17 -9.63 -24.40 19.20
CA LEU A 17 -9.05 -23.83 17.97
C LEU A 17 -9.34 -22.34 17.86
N VAL A 18 -10.59 -21.92 18.07
CA VAL A 18 -10.99 -20.50 18.04
C VAL A 18 -10.25 -19.70 19.12
N LEU A 19 -10.11 -20.26 20.33
CA LEU A 19 -9.35 -19.62 21.41
C LEU A 19 -7.86 -19.55 21.09
N MET A 20 -7.25 -20.60 20.52
CA MET A 20 -5.86 -20.58 20.07
C MET A 20 -5.62 -19.44 19.09
N ARG A 21 -6.49 -19.28 18.08
CA ARG A 21 -6.41 -18.19 17.11
C ARG A 21 -6.54 -16.82 17.78
N SER A 22 -7.44 -16.68 18.76
CA SER A 22 -7.61 -15.45 19.53
C SER A 22 -6.37 -15.13 20.37
N MET A 23 -5.76 -16.14 21.00
CA MET A 23 -4.53 -15.96 21.78
C MET A 23 -3.35 -15.51 20.89
N PHE A 24 -3.24 -16.02 19.67
CA PHE A 24 -2.28 -15.52 18.67
C PHE A 24 -2.50 -14.03 18.41
N ASN A 25 -3.72 -13.62 18.08
CA ASN A 25 -4.05 -12.22 17.79
C ASN A 25 -3.73 -11.28 18.96
N TRP A 26 -3.89 -11.75 20.21
CA TRP A 26 -3.59 -11.02 21.43
C TRP A 26 -2.14 -11.18 21.91
N ARG A 27 -1.27 -11.82 21.11
CA ARG A 27 0.14 -12.09 21.44
C ARG A 27 0.35 -12.88 22.74
N ARG A 28 -0.63 -13.70 23.15
CA ARG A 28 -0.56 -14.55 24.33
C ARG A 28 -0.06 -15.94 23.96
N ILE A 29 1.13 -16.03 23.39
CA ILE A 29 1.68 -17.28 22.83
C ILE A 29 1.80 -18.41 23.88
N PRO A 30 2.25 -18.17 25.12
CA PRO A 30 2.26 -19.24 26.13
C PRO A 30 0.86 -19.85 26.38
N ARG A 31 -0.18 -19.02 26.40
CA ARG A 31 -1.56 -19.51 26.55
C ARG A 31 -2.06 -20.26 25.32
N MET A 32 -1.69 -19.81 24.13
CA MET A 32 -1.96 -20.51 22.87
C MET A 32 -1.35 -21.93 22.91
N MET A 33 -0.09 -22.08 23.35
CA MET A 33 0.58 -23.37 23.45
C MET A 33 -0.06 -24.29 24.50
N ALA A 34 -0.52 -23.75 25.62
CA ALA A 34 -1.28 -24.50 26.60
C ALA A 34 -2.61 -25.02 26.03
N LEU A 35 -3.33 -24.19 25.25
CA LEU A 35 -4.56 -24.60 24.56
C LEU A 35 -4.30 -25.68 23.51
N LYS A 36 -3.18 -25.59 22.76
CA LYS A 36 -2.75 -26.65 21.85
C LYS A 36 -2.55 -27.98 22.57
N ALA A 37 -1.87 -27.99 23.73
CA ALA A 37 -1.67 -29.19 24.52
C ALA A 37 -3.00 -29.79 24.97
N LEU A 38 -3.97 -28.95 25.41
CA LEU A 38 -5.32 -29.40 25.74
C LEU A 38 -6.06 -30.00 24.55
N LEU A 39 -5.93 -29.42 23.35
CA LEU A 39 -6.54 -29.94 22.13
C LEU A 39 -5.99 -31.33 21.79
N LEU A 40 -4.66 -31.50 21.83
CA LEU A 40 -4.03 -32.80 21.54
C LEU A 40 -4.43 -33.86 22.57
N ALA A 41 -4.50 -33.50 23.85
CA ALA A 41 -4.98 -34.39 24.90
C ALA A 41 -6.47 -34.79 24.71
N SER A 42 -7.32 -33.83 24.36
CA SER A 42 -8.72 -34.07 24.03
C SER A 42 -8.88 -35.07 22.89
N ILE A 43 -8.11 -34.92 21.80
CA ILE A 43 -8.14 -35.83 20.63
C ILE A 43 -7.70 -37.26 21.05
N GLN A 44 -6.71 -37.39 21.95
CA GLN A 44 -6.24 -38.68 22.46
C GLN A 44 -7.24 -39.37 23.40
N GLU A 45 -7.94 -38.58 24.23
CA GLU A 45 -8.94 -39.09 25.18
C GLU A 45 -10.22 -39.58 24.49
N HIS A 46 -10.55 -39.05 23.27
CA HIS A 46 -11.71 -39.44 22.48
C HIS A 46 -11.32 -40.48 21.40
N SER A 47 -11.08 -41.72 21.81
CA SER A 47 -10.65 -42.81 20.91
C SER A 47 -11.72 -43.18 19.88
N ASP A 48 -12.98 -42.89 20.13
CA ASP A 48 -14.14 -43.09 19.25
C ASP A 48 -14.38 -41.98 18.22
N MET A 49 -13.57 -40.89 18.30
CA MET A 49 -13.67 -39.77 17.34
C MET A 49 -13.39 -40.25 15.89
N PRO A 50 -14.25 -39.89 14.91
CA PRO A 50 -14.03 -40.25 13.52
C PRO A 50 -12.67 -39.72 12.98
N GLU A 51 -11.98 -40.49 12.17
CA GLU A 51 -10.67 -40.12 11.63
C GLU A 51 -10.72 -38.79 10.79
N ALA A 52 -11.84 -38.52 10.09
CA ALA A 52 -12.05 -37.27 9.41
C ALA A 52 -12.10 -36.08 10.37
N GLU A 53 -12.77 -36.22 11.52
CA GLU A 53 -12.84 -35.19 12.53
C GLU A 53 -11.49 -34.95 13.22
N LYS A 54 -10.75 -36.03 13.55
CA LYS A 54 -9.36 -35.90 14.02
C LYS A 54 -8.49 -35.19 13.01
N GLY A 55 -8.61 -35.53 11.72
CA GLY A 55 -7.88 -34.90 10.63
C GLY A 55 -8.18 -33.42 10.55
N ASP A 56 -9.44 -33.02 10.63
CA ASP A 56 -9.88 -31.60 10.62
C ASP A 56 -9.31 -30.81 11.79
N LEU A 57 -9.38 -31.37 13.02
CA LEU A 57 -8.86 -30.70 14.22
C LEU A 57 -7.34 -30.54 14.19
N LEU A 58 -6.61 -31.59 13.80
CA LEU A 58 -5.14 -31.54 13.69
C LEU A 58 -4.68 -30.64 12.55
N GLY A 59 -5.38 -30.68 11.39
CA GLY A 59 -5.07 -29.81 10.26
C GLY A 59 -5.33 -28.33 10.58
N GLU A 60 -6.45 -28.01 11.23
CA GLU A 60 -6.73 -26.65 11.65
C GLU A 60 -5.76 -26.17 12.75
N CYS A 61 -5.30 -27.08 13.62
CA CYS A 61 -4.21 -26.79 14.55
C CYS A 61 -2.91 -26.41 13.82
N ASP A 62 -2.52 -27.20 12.78
CA ASP A 62 -1.34 -26.90 11.96
C ASP A 62 -1.48 -25.51 11.27
N LEU A 63 -2.67 -25.20 10.73
CA LEU A 63 -2.97 -23.90 10.16
C LEU A 63 -2.78 -22.76 11.17
N ILE A 64 -3.30 -22.91 12.39
CA ILE A 64 -3.14 -21.89 13.43
C ILE A 64 -1.68 -21.75 13.85
N MET A 65 -0.94 -22.87 13.93
CA MET A 65 0.49 -22.86 14.24
C MET A 65 1.33 -22.18 13.15
N SER A 66 0.89 -22.23 11.88
CA SER A 66 1.59 -21.55 10.77
C SER A 66 1.71 -20.05 10.97
N PHE A 67 0.78 -19.42 11.68
CA PHE A 67 0.84 -17.98 11.97
C PHE A 67 2.00 -17.59 12.90
N LEU A 68 2.58 -18.54 13.66
CA LEU A 68 3.78 -18.30 14.47
C LEU A 68 5.04 -18.16 13.58
N CYS A 69 5.01 -18.70 12.38
CA CYS A 69 6.09 -18.52 11.39
C CYS A 69 6.06 -17.11 10.77
N TYR A 70 5.04 -16.31 11.07
CA TYR A 70 4.78 -14.96 10.55
C TYR A 70 4.78 -14.92 9.02
N ASN A 71 5.89 -14.47 8.42
CA ASN A 71 6.06 -14.32 6.99
C ASN A 71 7.06 -15.31 6.39
N ASP A 72 7.43 -16.35 7.12
CA ASP A 72 8.24 -17.44 6.58
C ASP A 72 7.38 -18.36 5.71
N ILE A 73 7.29 -18.02 4.42
CA ILE A 73 6.44 -18.76 3.48
C ILE A 73 6.84 -20.23 3.42
N THR A 74 8.12 -20.56 3.47
CA THR A 74 8.61 -21.95 3.42
C THR A 74 8.07 -22.76 4.60
N GLU A 75 8.20 -22.25 5.82
CA GLU A 75 7.68 -22.92 7.01
C GLU A 75 6.15 -22.90 7.07
N MET A 76 5.52 -21.80 6.67
CA MET A 76 4.05 -21.71 6.54
C MET A 76 3.53 -22.74 5.54
N SER A 77 4.16 -22.87 4.36
CA SER A 77 3.79 -23.82 3.31
C SER A 77 3.82 -25.25 3.81
N ARG A 78 4.85 -25.64 4.56
CA ARG A 78 4.95 -26.96 5.17
C ARG A 78 3.73 -27.29 6.04
N LEU A 79 3.30 -26.35 6.87
CA LEU A 79 2.13 -26.51 7.74
C LEU A 79 0.82 -26.46 6.96
N HIS A 80 0.71 -25.59 5.94
CA HIS A 80 -0.48 -25.52 5.09
C HIS A 80 -0.66 -26.78 4.24
N ARG A 81 0.41 -27.38 3.73
CA ARG A 81 0.36 -28.67 3.01
C ARG A 81 -0.09 -29.80 3.96
N SER A 82 0.48 -29.85 5.20
CA SER A 82 0.05 -30.80 6.24
C SER A 82 -1.44 -30.65 6.56
N ALA A 83 -1.90 -29.42 6.79
CA ALA A 83 -3.30 -29.12 7.04
C ALA A 83 -4.20 -29.51 5.85
N SER A 84 -3.81 -29.13 4.63
CA SER A 84 -4.57 -29.42 3.40
C SER A 84 -4.70 -30.91 3.10
N ALA A 85 -3.72 -31.73 3.50
CA ALA A 85 -3.76 -33.18 3.36
C ALA A 85 -4.72 -33.85 4.36
N ARG A 86 -4.93 -33.24 5.53
CA ARG A 86 -5.75 -33.80 6.63
C ARG A 86 -7.18 -33.31 6.64
N MET A 87 -7.39 -32.03 6.28
CA MET A 87 -8.70 -31.39 6.42
C MET A 87 -9.67 -31.78 5.31
N SER A 88 -10.87 -32.17 5.72
CA SER A 88 -12.01 -32.45 4.83
C SER A 88 -12.94 -31.23 4.67
N ARG A 89 -12.85 -30.25 5.54
CA ARG A 89 -13.64 -29.01 5.53
C ARG A 89 -12.74 -27.78 5.73
N PRO A 90 -13.21 -26.57 5.39
CA PRO A 90 -12.52 -25.34 5.73
C PRO A 90 -12.43 -25.10 7.26
N ALA A 91 -11.41 -24.34 7.67
CA ALA A 91 -11.18 -23.98 9.06
C ALA A 91 -12.32 -23.11 9.62
N VAL A 92 -12.74 -23.38 10.85
CA VAL A 92 -13.75 -22.58 11.56
C VAL A 92 -13.15 -21.33 12.23
N SER A 93 -11.84 -21.35 12.52
CA SER A 93 -11.11 -20.27 13.19
C SER A 93 -10.73 -19.12 12.26
N ILE A 94 -10.89 -19.28 10.94
CA ILE A 94 -10.57 -18.28 9.92
C ILE A 94 -11.85 -17.83 9.23
N ARG A 95 -12.04 -16.52 9.16
CA ARG A 95 -13.16 -15.93 8.40
C ARG A 95 -12.69 -15.64 6.97
N ARG A 96 -13.39 -16.19 5.98
CA ARG A 96 -13.10 -16.00 4.55
C ARG A 96 -12.85 -14.53 4.16
N HIS A 97 -13.65 -13.61 4.70
CA HIS A 97 -13.57 -12.18 4.41
C HIS A 97 -12.79 -11.40 5.47
N GLY A 98 -11.95 -12.08 6.27
CA GLY A 98 -11.11 -11.48 7.30
C GLY A 98 -9.92 -10.70 6.73
N GLY A 99 -9.17 -10.01 7.62
CA GLY A 99 -7.92 -9.37 7.26
C GLY A 99 -6.81 -10.40 7.03
N TRP A 100 -6.12 -10.27 5.91
CA TRP A 100 -5.01 -11.17 5.55
C TRP A 100 -3.64 -10.52 5.81
N THR A 101 -3.49 -9.21 5.48
CA THR A 101 -2.21 -8.47 5.58
C THR A 101 -2.01 -7.75 6.92
N PHE A 102 -2.78 -8.07 7.96
CA PHE A 102 -2.74 -7.37 9.26
C PHE A 102 -2.94 -5.84 9.16
N GLY A 103 -3.62 -5.38 8.12
CA GLY A 103 -3.85 -3.95 7.87
C GLY A 103 -2.76 -3.26 7.05
N SER A 104 -1.78 -4.02 6.53
CA SER A 104 -0.84 -3.53 5.52
C SER A 104 -1.52 -3.37 4.15
N PRO A 105 -1.17 -2.35 3.37
CA PRO A 105 -1.65 -2.21 2.00
C PRO A 105 -0.86 -3.03 0.96
N SER A 106 0.11 -3.85 1.37
CA SER A 106 1.02 -4.58 0.47
C SER A 106 1.26 -6.00 0.96
N VAL A 107 1.21 -6.95 0.04
CA VAL A 107 1.56 -8.35 0.27
C VAL A 107 3.08 -8.52 0.30
N LEU A 108 3.78 -7.96 -0.68
CA LEU A 108 5.23 -8.12 -0.79
C LEU A 108 5.98 -7.49 0.38
N MET A 109 5.55 -6.33 0.90
CA MET A 109 6.14 -5.72 2.10
C MET A 109 6.07 -6.64 3.31
N MET A 110 5.05 -7.50 3.37
CA MET A 110 4.90 -8.46 4.46
C MET A 110 5.77 -9.70 4.27
N PHE A 111 5.93 -10.19 3.04
CA PHE A 111 6.54 -11.50 2.77
C PHE A 111 7.95 -11.46 2.20
N HIS A 112 8.46 -10.31 1.78
CA HIS A 112 9.87 -10.20 1.38
C HIS A 112 10.76 -10.08 2.62
N ARG A 113 11.44 -11.17 2.95
CA ARG A 113 12.20 -11.35 4.20
C ARG A 113 13.67 -10.99 4.10
N GLN A 114 14.26 -11.20 2.94
CA GLN A 114 15.71 -11.07 2.78
C GLN A 114 16.06 -10.64 1.35
N PRO A 115 16.96 -9.65 1.18
CA PRO A 115 17.46 -9.28 -0.14
C PRO A 115 18.06 -10.49 -0.88
N GLY A 116 17.78 -10.58 -2.18
CA GLY A 116 18.24 -11.67 -3.05
C GLY A 116 17.42 -12.97 -2.97
N GLN A 117 16.29 -12.97 -2.25
CA GLN A 117 15.41 -14.15 -2.14
C GLN A 117 14.07 -13.98 -2.84
N LEU A 118 13.86 -12.88 -3.58
CA LEU A 118 12.58 -12.55 -4.17
C LEU A 118 11.99 -13.67 -5.03
N ASP A 119 12.75 -14.22 -5.97
CA ASP A 119 12.28 -15.27 -6.88
C ASP A 119 11.87 -16.55 -6.14
N LYS A 120 12.63 -16.90 -5.09
CA LYS A 120 12.29 -18.02 -4.22
C LYS A 120 10.99 -17.76 -3.47
N GLU A 121 10.84 -16.57 -2.88
CA GLU A 121 9.65 -16.18 -2.12
C GLU A 121 8.40 -16.13 -3.01
N LEU A 122 8.52 -15.66 -4.25
CA LEU A 122 7.44 -15.68 -5.24
C LEU A 122 7.02 -17.11 -5.61
N THR A 123 7.99 -17.99 -5.82
CA THR A 123 7.74 -19.40 -6.15
C THR A 123 7.06 -20.12 -4.98
N GLU A 124 7.56 -19.95 -3.77
CA GLU A 124 6.98 -20.52 -2.56
C GLU A 124 5.54 -20.01 -2.32
N MET A 125 5.27 -18.73 -2.59
CA MET A 125 3.93 -18.17 -2.49
C MET A 125 2.97 -18.84 -3.47
N ASP A 126 3.34 -18.98 -4.74
CA ASP A 126 2.51 -19.65 -5.75
C ASP A 126 2.19 -21.10 -5.36
N GLU A 127 3.16 -21.82 -4.85
CA GLU A 127 3.01 -23.22 -4.44
C GLU A 127 2.19 -23.38 -3.15
N CYS A 128 2.31 -22.43 -2.23
CA CYS A 128 1.65 -22.47 -0.93
C CYS A 128 0.16 -22.12 -1.02
N MET A 129 -0.21 -21.09 -1.80
CA MET A 129 -1.55 -20.50 -1.76
C MET A 129 -2.67 -21.45 -2.14
N PRO A 130 -2.56 -22.39 -3.10
CA PRO A 130 -3.62 -23.36 -3.38
C PRO A 130 -3.99 -24.22 -2.16
N HIS A 131 -3.00 -24.63 -1.36
CA HIS A 131 -3.22 -25.38 -0.13
C HIS A 131 -3.92 -24.54 0.93
N TYR A 132 -3.50 -23.27 1.08
CA TYR A 132 -4.10 -22.33 1.99
C TYR A 132 -5.55 -22.03 1.63
N TYR A 133 -5.86 -21.76 0.36
CA TYR A 133 -7.22 -21.47 -0.11
C TYR A 133 -8.16 -22.63 0.13
N LYS A 134 -7.72 -23.86 -0.10
CA LYS A 134 -8.51 -25.06 0.18
C LYS A 134 -8.96 -25.12 1.63
N ILE A 135 -8.06 -24.86 2.58
CA ILE A 135 -8.34 -25.01 4.02
C ILE A 135 -8.96 -23.77 4.65
N THR A 136 -9.10 -22.67 3.93
CA THR A 136 -9.63 -21.38 4.45
C THR A 136 -10.80 -20.82 3.66
N ASP A 137 -11.39 -21.62 2.78
CA ASP A 137 -12.47 -21.20 1.87
C ASP A 137 -12.10 -19.97 1.02
N GLY A 138 -10.84 -19.90 0.54
CA GLY A 138 -10.36 -18.81 -0.29
C GLY A 138 -10.00 -17.53 0.43
N HIS A 139 -9.76 -17.54 1.76
CA HIS A 139 -9.28 -16.36 2.48
C HIS A 139 -7.96 -15.84 1.89
N GLY A 140 -7.90 -14.55 1.57
CA GLY A 140 -6.73 -13.92 0.95
C GLY A 140 -6.52 -14.28 -0.53
N GLN A 141 -7.53 -14.78 -1.22
CA GLN A 141 -7.45 -15.14 -2.63
C GLN A 141 -6.93 -13.99 -3.48
N GLY A 142 -5.93 -14.26 -4.33
CA GLY A 142 -5.24 -13.29 -5.16
C GLY A 142 -3.90 -12.81 -4.59
N ALA A 143 -3.53 -13.21 -3.38
CA ALA A 143 -2.31 -12.75 -2.72
C ALA A 143 -1.05 -13.05 -3.55
N GLU A 144 -0.94 -14.24 -4.17
CA GLU A 144 0.18 -14.64 -5.03
C GLU A 144 0.31 -13.74 -6.27
N ARG A 145 -0.83 -13.36 -6.87
CA ARG A 145 -0.86 -12.45 -8.04
C ARG A 145 -0.47 -11.04 -7.66
N ILE A 146 -0.98 -10.55 -6.52
CA ILE A 146 -0.61 -9.24 -5.98
C ILE A 146 0.88 -9.19 -5.71
N MET A 147 1.44 -10.20 -5.04
CA MET A 147 2.87 -10.23 -4.73
C MET A 147 3.74 -10.20 -5.99
N ARG A 148 3.36 -10.94 -7.05
CA ARG A 148 4.03 -10.88 -8.37
C ARG A 148 3.89 -9.51 -9.04
N ALA A 149 2.70 -8.92 -9.00
CA ALA A 149 2.47 -7.59 -9.55
C ALA A 149 3.32 -6.53 -8.83
N GLU A 150 3.39 -6.59 -7.50
CA GLU A 150 4.21 -5.69 -6.68
C GLU A 150 5.71 -5.88 -6.98
N ALA A 151 6.18 -7.11 -7.10
CA ALA A 151 7.57 -7.41 -7.45
C ALA A 151 7.94 -6.85 -8.85
N ALA A 152 7.12 -7.12 -9.86
CA ALA A 152 7.33 -6.60 -11.21
C ALA A 152 7.31 -5.05 -11.22
N PHE A 153 6.39 -4.43 -10.47
CA PHE A 153 6.34 -2.99 -10.32
C PHE A 153 7.61 -2.42 -9.72
N LEU A 154 8.09 -2.98 -8.60
CA LEU A 154 9.30 -2.48 -7.92
C LEU A 154 10.55 -2.62 -8.78
N GLN A 155 10.58 -3.61 -9.68
CA GLN A 155 11.63 -3.82 -10.68
C GLN A 155 11.50 -2.90 -11.92
N GLY A 156 10.44 -2.06 -12.01
CA GLY A 156 10.18 -1.21 -13.17
C GLY A 156 9.58 -1.93 -14.39
N ARG A 157 9.16 -3.19 -14.25
CA ARG A 157 8.49 -3.99 -15.29
C ARG A 157 6.98 -3.72 -15.28
N PHE A 158 6.59 -2.52 -15.68
CA PHE A 158 5.22 -2.01 -15.50
C PHE A 158 4.16 -2.77 -16.29
N VAL A 159 4.49 -3.24 -17.49
CA VAL A 159 3.56 -4.07 -18.30
C VAL A 159 3.26 -5.39 -17.58
N ASP A 160 4.29 -6.07 -17.06
CA ASP A 160 4.10 -7.31 -16.31
C ASP A 160 3.32 -7.05 -15.02
N ALA A 161 3.64 -5.95 -14.33
CA ALA A 161 2.92 -5.52 -13.12
C ALA A 161 1.43 -5.31 -13.41
N GLN A 162 1.09 -4.66 -14.52
CA GLN A 162 -0.30 -4.42 -14.91
C GLN A 162 -1.03 -5.72 -15.27
N ILE A 163 -0.36 -6.63 -16.00
CA ILE A 163 -0.95 -7.95 -16.36
C ILE A 163 -1.28 -8.74 -15.07
N GLU A 164 -0.35 -8.84 -14.12
CA GLU A 164 -0.58 -9.58 -12.88
C GLU A 164 -1.61 -8.87 -11.99
N LEU A 165 -1.64 -7.54 -11.98
CA LEU A 165 -2.64 -6.76 -11.25
C LEU A 165 -4.06 -6.99 -11.80
N GLU A 166 -4.25 -7.01 -13.12
CA GLU A 166 -5.55 -7.32 -13.73
C GLU A 166 -5.99 -8.76 -13.44
N ARG A 167 -5.05 -9.72 -13.44
CA ARG A 167 -5.32 -11.10 -13.01
C ARG A 167 -5.74 -11.17 -11.55
N ALA A 168 -5.09 -10.41 -10.67
CA ALA A 168 -5.46 -10.31 -9.26
C ALA A 168 -6.88 -9.75 -9.09
N TYR A 169 -7.21 -8.63 -9.77
CA TYR A 169 -8.57 -8.07 -9.74
C TYR A 169 -9.62 -9.04 -10.25
N ALA A 170 -9.34 -9.77 -11.32
CA ALA A 170 -10.26 -10.77 -11.85
C ALA A 170 -10.53 -11.92 -10.87
N GLN A 171 -9.49 -12.38 -10.18
CA GLN A 171 -9.56 -13.45 -9.18
C GLN A 171 -10.31 -13.02 -7.91
N ILE A 172 -10.19 -11.74 -7.51
CA ILE A 172 -10.83 -11.17 -6.32
C ILE A 172 -12.30 -10.79 -6.59
N SER A 173 -12.64 -10.46 -7.84
CA SER A 173 -13.95 -9.93 -8.21
C SER A 173 -15.09 -10.86 -7.79
N GLY A 174 -16.05 -10.32 -7.06
CA GLY A 174 -17.23 -11.06 -6.58
C GLY A 174 -16.98 -11.98 -5.38
N ASN A 175 -15.73 -12.11 -4.90
CA ASN A 175 -15.36 -13.01 -3.82
C ASN A 175 -15.34 -12.37 -2.42
N GLY A 176 -15.64 -11.05 -2.30
CA GLY A 176 -15.66 -10.33 -1.02
C GLY A 176 -14.29 -10.21 -0.36
N GLN A 177 -13.19 -10.25 -1.13
CA GLN A 177 -11.81 -10.15 -0.64
C GLN A 177 -11.36 -8.67 -0.57
N GLU A 178 -12.05 -7.88 0.25
CA GLU A 178 -11.82 -6.41 0.33
C GLU A 178 -10.38 -6.05 0.70
N ASN A 179 -9.75 -6.83 1.59
CA ASN A 179 -8.36 -6.60 1.96
C ASN A 179 -7.43 -6.72 0.73
N MET A 180 -7.64 -7.75 -0.09
CA MET A 180 -6.84 -7.96 -1.30
C MET A 180 -7.15 -6.90 -2.36
N ALA A 181 -8.40 -6.48 -2.50
CA ALA A 181 -8.78 -5.38 -3.38
C ALA A 181 -8.07 -4.06 -3.01
N LEU A 182 -7.94 -3.77 -1.72
CA LEU A 182 -7.21 -2.59 -1.23
C LEU A 182 -5.70 -2.70 -1.46
N CYS A 183 -5.11 -3.89 -1.42
CA CYS A 183 -3.71 -4.09 -1.81
C CYS A 183 -3.52 -3.86 -3.33
N CYS A 184 -4.46 -4.33 -4.15
CA CYS A 184 -4.47 -4.01 -5.59
C CYS A 184 -4.57 -2.51 -5.83
N ASP A 185 -5.45 -1.81 -5.11
CA ASP A 185 -5.63 -0.37 -5.24
C ASP A 185 -4.35 0.39 -4.84
N PHE A 186 -3.65 -0.01 -3.77
CA PHE A 186 -2.38 0.59 -3.38
C PHE A 186 -1.33 0.50 -4.49
N LEU A 187 -1.21 -0.67 -5.12
CA LEU A 187 -0.32 -0.86 -6.26
C LEU A 187 -0.78 -0.04 -7.47
N ALA A 188 -2.09 -0.07 -7.81
CA ALA A 188 -2.63 0.64 -8.97
C ALA A 188 -2.37 2.15 -8.91
N TRP A 189 -2.53 2.77 -7.74
CA TRP A 189 -2.25 4.19 -7.54
C TRP A 189 -0.76 4.53 -7.68
N ARG A 190 0.13 3.67 -7.19
CA ARG A 190 1.59 3.85 -7.38
C ARG A 190 1.99 3.65 -8.85
N LEU A 191 1.42 2.63 -9.49
CA LEU A 191 1.68 2.33 -10.90
C LEU A 191 1.24 3.49 -11.81
N SER A 192 0.12 4.14 -11.50
CA SER A 192 -0.37 5.31 -12.26
C SER A 192 0.63 6.46 -12.32
N LEU A 193 1.43 6.66 -11.27
CA LEU A 193 2.50 7.66 -11.27
C LEU A 193 3.65 7.31 -12.22
N CYS A 194 3.86 6.02 -12.46
CA CYS A 194 4.92 5.53 -13.34
C CYS A 194 4.48 5.43 -14.80
N THR A 195 3.23 5.02 -15.07
CA THR A 195 2.72 4.81 -16.44
C THR A 195 1.93 6.00 -16.98
N GLY A 196 1.28 6.77 -16.13
CA GLY A 196 0.33 7.82 -16.50
C GLY A 196 -1.11 7.32 -16.70
N ASP A 197 -1.35 6.00 -16.58
CA ASP A 197 -2.68 5.42 -16.72
C ASP A 197 -3.52 5.68 -15.46
N ALA A 198 -4.80 5.97 -15.65
CA ALA A 198 -5.70 6.19 -14.52
C ALA A 198 -5.95 4.86 -13.76
N PRO A 199 -5.96 4.88 -12.41
CA PRO A 199 -6.32 3.70 -11.63
C PRO A 199 -7.76 3.26 -11.91
N ARG A 200 -8.02 1.95 -11.85
CA ARG A 200 -9.33 1.34 -12.11
C ARG A 200 -10.44 1.86 -11.19
N CYS A 201 -10.09 2.20 -9.96
CA CYS A 201 -11.02 2.70 -8.96
C CYS A 201 -10.50 3.99 -8.34
N THR A 202 -11.33 5.01 -8.23
CA THR A 202 -10.97 6.23 -7.49
C THR A 202 -11.06 5.98 -5.99
N MET A 203 -10.23 6.69 -5.21
CA MET A 203 -10.25 6.58 -3.74
C MET A 203 -11.62 6.96 -3.15
N ALA A 204 -12.27 7.97 -3.72
CA ALA A 204 -13.61 8.39 -3.30
C ALA A 204 -14.66 7.28 -3.53
N ARG A 205 -14.63 6.63 -4.69
CA ARG A 205 -15.51 5.49 -5.00
C ARG A 205 -15.25 4.32 -4.05
N ARG A 206 -13.98 3.95 -3.84
CA ARG A 206 -13.62 2.87 -2.91
C ARG A 206 -14.10 3.18 -1.49
N ARG A 207 -13.93 4.41 -1.03
CA ARG A 207 -14.41 4.84 0.28
C ARG A 207 -15.93 4.70 0.41
N GLN A 208 -16.69 5.10 -0.61
CA GLN A 208 -18.15 4.95 -0.62
C GLN A 208 -18.58 3.47 -0.58
N GLU A 209 -17.89 2.60 -1.31
CA GLU A 209 -18.15 1.15 -1.31
C GLU A 209 -17.93 0.56 0.10
N LEU A 210 -16.80 0.87 0.75
CA LEU A 210 -16.50 0.41 2.11
C LEU A 210 -17.50 0.92 3.15
N LEU A 211 -17.91 2.17 3.05
CA LEU A 211 -18.91 2.76 3.95
C LEU A 211 -20.29 2.12 3.78
N ARG A 212 -20.73 1.85 2.54
CA ARG A 212 -21.99 1.13 2.27
C ARG A 212 -22.02 -0.29 2.85
N GLN A 213 -20.85 -0.94 2.87
CA GLN A 213 -20.70 -2.29 3.42
C GLN A 213 -20.50 -2.28 4.94
N HIS A 214 -20.50 -1.10 5.59
CA HIS A 214 -20.15 -0.92 7.02
C HIS A 214 -18.75 -1.43 7.37
N ASN A 215 -17.84 -1.47 6.43
CA ASN A 215 -16.46 -1.99 6.54
C ASN A 215 -15.47 -0.90 6.97
N VAL A 216 -15.74 -0.24 8.10
CA VAL A 216 -14.87 0.84 8.61
C VAL A 216 -13.44 0.38 8.94
N SER A 217 -13.23 -0.91 9.23
CA SER A 217 -11.89 -1.47 9.53
C SER A 217 -10.93 -1.33 8.34
N TRP A 218 -11.45 -1.33 7.10
CA TRP A 218 -10.65 -1.23 5.88
C TRP A 218 -10.29 0.21 5.49
N LEU A 219 -10.94 1.20 6.10
CA LEU A 219 -10.64 2.60 5.83
C LEU A 219 -9.20 2.96 6.18
N ASN A 220 -8.61 2.33 7.19
CA ASN A 220 -7.20 2.57 7.53
C ASN A 220 -6.23 2.20 6.40
N ILE A 221 -6.52 1.13 5.63
CA ILE A 221 -5.70 0.73 4.48
C ILE A 221 -5.90 1.71 3.33
N LEU A 222 -7.15 2.13 3.08
CA LEU A 222 -7.44 3.14 2.07
C LEU A 222 -6.81 4.49 2.42
N ASP A 223 -6.86 4.89 3.70
CA ASP A 223 -6.22 6.12 4.20
C ASP A 223 -4.69 6.04 4.08
N ALA A 224 -4.09 4.87 4.29
CA ALA A 224 -2.67 4.64 4.06
C ALA A 224 -2.30 4.80 2.57
N THR A 225 -3.14 4.27 1.67
CA THR A 225 -2.98 4.43 0.22
C THR A 225 -3.05 5.91 -0.17
N ALA A 226 -4.06 6.63 0.30
CA ALA A 226 -4.23 8.05 0.02
C ALA A 226 -3.08 8.89 0.60
N ALA A 227 -2.60 8.55 1.80
CA ALA A 227 -1.48 9.22 2.44
C ALA A 227 -0.17 9.04 1.67
N TYR A 228 0.13 7.81 1.25
CA TYR A 228 1.35 7.52 0.48
C TYR A 228 1.33 8.22 -0.87
N TYR A 229 0.21 8.11 -1.61
CA TYR A 229 0.02 8.77 -2.90
C TYR A 229 0.11 10.29 -2.78
N GLY A 230 -0.62 10.90 -1.84
CA GLY A 230 -0.57 12.35 -1.57
C GLY A 230 0.84 12.83 -1.21
N ALA A 231 1.59 12.05 -0.43
CA ALA A 231 2.99 12.36 -0.10
C ALA A 231 3.90 12.30 -1.33
N LEU A 232 3.72 11.33 -2.25
CA LEU A 232 4.49 11.20 -3.47
C LEU A 232 4.18 12.33 -4.46
N THR A 233 2.91 12.66 -4.66
CA THR A 233 2.49 13.74 -5.54
C THR A 233 2.71 15.12 -4.91
N GLY A 234 2.83 15.20 -3.57
CA GLY A 234 2.96 16.41 -2.76
C GLY A 234 1.66 17.16 -2.56
N GLY A 235 0.52 16.53 -2.79
CA GLY A 235 -0.82 17.00 -2.39
C GLY A 235 -1.04 16.82 -0.89
N THR A 236 -0.27 17.50 -0.04
CA THR A 236 -0.28 17.30 1.42
C THR A 236 -1.62 17.65 2.07
N GLU A 237 -2.42 18.53 1.46
CA GLU A 237 -3.76 18.91 1.95
C GLU A 237 -4.77 17.75 1.83
N GLU A 238 -4.62 16.89 0.83
CA GLU A 238 -5.50 15.76 0.57
C GLU A 238 -5.16 14.53 1.42
N ILE A 239 -4.06 14.57 2.17
CA ILE A 239 -3.64 13.48 3.05
C ILE A 239 -4.67 13.31 4.19
N PRO A 240 -5.18 12.07 4.41
CA PRO A 240 -6.12 11.82 5.50
C PRO A 240 -5.63 12.31 6.86
N PRO A 241 -6.51 12.89 7.71
CA PRO A 241 -6.11 13.54 8.95
C PRO A 241 -5.27 12.67 9.89
N VAL A 242 -5.54 11.36 9.93
CA VAL A 242 -4.78 10.42 10.79
C VAL A 242 -3.29 10.38 10.45
N PHE A 243 -2.94 10.50 9.17
CA PHE A 243 -1.55 10.58 8.69
C PHE A 243 -1.01 12.00 8.68
N ARG A 244 -1.83 12.97 8.25
CA ARG A 244 -1.44 14.38 8.18
C ARG A 244 -1.11 14.96 9.55
N GLU A 245 -1.85 14.56 10.58
CA GLU A 245 -1.71 15.00 11.97
C GLU A 245 -0.91 14.01 12.84
N HIS A 246 -0.36 12.95 12.22
CA HIS A 246 0.50 11.97 12.88
C HIS A 246 -0.15 11.25 14.07
N ARG A 247 -1.41 10.82 13.89
CA ARG A 247 -2.20 10.17 14.94
C ARG A 247 -2.28 8.63 14.78
N LEU A 248 -1.25 7.98 14.21
CA LEU A 248 -1.23 6.52 14.06
C LEU A 248 -1.37 5.77 15.39
N SER A 249 -0.91 6.38 16.50
CA SER A 249 -1.08 5.81 17.85
C SER A 249 -2.53 5.71 18.29
N SER A 250 -3.44 6.49 17.69
CA SER A 250 -4.88 6.42 17.98
C SER A 250 -5.58 5.25 17.27
N LEU A 251 -4.91 4.61 16.30
CA LEU A 251 -5.47 3.49 15.57
C LEU A 251 -5.23 2.17 16.32
N SER A 252 -6.25 1.32 16.34
CA SER A 252 -6.12 -0.05 16.83
C SER A 252 -5.47 -0.92 15.75
N LEU A 253 -4.15 -0.81 15.61
CA LEU A 253 -3.38 -1.53 14.60
C LEU A 253 -2.91 -2.88 15.13
N LEU A 254 -2.98 -3.90 14.28
CA LEU A 254 -2.30 -5.16 14.54
C LEU A 254 -0.79 -4.96 14.43
N ALA A 255 -0.06 -5.51 15.38
CA ALA A 255 1.38 -5.27 15.49
C ALA A 255 2.18 -5.61 14.22
N PRO A 256 1.88 -6.69 13.46
CA PRO A 256 2.63 -6.99 12.25
C PRO A 256 2.42 -5.96 11.12
N GLY A 257 1.25 -5.29 11.04
CA GLY A 257 0.97 -4.27 10.03
C GLY A 257 1.57 -2.89 10.34
N ARG A 258 1.93 -2.65 11.60
CA ARG A 258 2.36 -1.32 12.07
C ARG A 258 3.60 -0.77 11.36
N PRO A 259 4.68 -1.54 11.12
CA PRO A 259 5.88 -1.01 10.45
C PRO A 259 5.62 -0.47 9.05
N MET A 260 4.69 -1.08 8.28
CA MET A 260 4.31 -0.60 6.96
C MET A 260 3.60 0.75 7.03
N LEU A 261 2.70 0.94 8.00
CA LEU A 261 2.00 2.21 8.18
C LEU A 261 2.93 3.30 8.72
N GLU A 262 3.89 2.97 9.57
CA GLU A 262 4.93 3.90 10.04
C GLU A 262 5.88 4.31 8.90
N MET A 263 6.19 3.41 7.98
CA MET A 263 6.94 3.72 6.77
C MET A 263 6.16 4.68 5.84
N ILE A 264 4.85 4.48 5.70
CA ILE A 264 3.96 5.41 4.97
C ILE A 264 3.94 6.78 5.65
N GLU A 265 3.83 6.83 6.97
CA GLU A 265 3.89 8.10 7.72
C GLU A 265 5.24 8.80 7.57
N ASN A 266 6.35 8.07 7.48
CA ASN A 266 7.66 8.65 7.15
C ASN A 266 7.62 9.36 5.79
N GLN A 267 6.94 8.81 4.79
CA GLN A 267 6.79 9.46 3.48
C GLN A 267 6.00 10.76 3.59
N VAL A 268 4.98 10.79 4.46
CA VAL A 268 4.23 12.01 4.78
C VAL A 268 5.12 13.04 5.47
N TRP A 269 5.92 12.64 6.46
CA TRP A 269 6.89 13.53 7.11
C TRP A 269 7.92 14.12 6.13
N LEU A 270 8.41 13.32 5.18
CA LEU A 270 9.29 13.83 4.12
C LEU A 270 8.60 14.91 3.29
N ALA A 271 7.36 14.66 2.87
CA ALA A 271 6.57 15.61 2.08
C ALA A 271 6.28 16.92 2.84
N GLN A 272 6.14 16.85 4.16
CA GLN A 272 5.91 17.99 5.05
C GLN A 272 7.20 18.68 5.52
N GLY A 273 8.39 18.18 5.13
CA GLY A 273 9.67 18.73 5.56
C GLY A 273 10.09 18.38 7.00
N ALA A 274 9.41 17.44 7.63
CA ALA A 274 9.67 17.01 9.01
C ALA A 274 10.84 16.00 9.10
N TYR A 275 11.96 16.28 8.43
CA TYR A 275 13.09 15.37 8.23
C TYR A 275 13.69 14.82 9.52
N ALA A 276 13.79 15.64 10.56
CA ALA A 276 14.32 15.20 11.85
C ALA A 276 13.48 14.08 12.50
N LYS A 277 12.15 14.07 12.26
CA LYS A 277 11.26 13.03 12.79
C LYS A 277 11.50 11.68 12.08
N VAL A 278 11.74 11.70 10.77
CA VAL A 278 12.08 10.50 9.99
C VAL A 278 13.36 9.87 10.54
N ILE A 279 14.41 10.69 10.74
CA ILE A 279 15.68 10.24 11.29
C ILE A 279 15.52 9.71 12.72
N GLY A 280 14.79 10.42 13.57
CA GLY A 280 14.59 10.04 14.98
C GLY A 280 13.87 8.70 15.16
N ARG A 281 12.97 8.33 14.23
CA ARG A 281 12.26 7.05 14.26
C ARG A 281 13.07 5.90 13.65
N SER A 282 13.98 6.19 12.73
CA SER A 282 14.55 5.19 11.80
C SER A 282 15.16 3.99 12.50
N ALA A 283 15.93 4.18 13.57
CA ALA A 283 16.61 3.09 14.28
C ALA A 283 15.61 2.09 14.88
N ALA A 284 14.61 2.58 15.63
CA ALA A 284 13.61 1.73 16.27
C ALA A 284 12.73 1.00 15.22
N LEU A 285 12.41 1.67 14.11
CA LEU A 285 11.62 1.05 13.04
C LEU A 285 12.44 -0.02 12.30
N LEU A 286 13.73 0.23 12.03
CA LEU A 286 14.62 -0.78 11.43
C LEU A 286 14.83 -1.98 12.35
N GLU A 287 14.96 -1.79 13.66
CA GLU A 287 15.01 -2.88 14.64
C GLU A 287 13.72 -3.73 14.61
N THR A 288 12.57 -3.07 14.55
CA THR A 288 11.28 -3.76 14.42
C THR A 288 11.20 -4.55 13.11
N CYS A 289 11.65 -3.95 11.99
CA CYS A 289 11.71 -4.65 10.70
C CYS A 289 12.65 -5.86 10.75
N ALA A 290 13.80 -5.75 11.40
CA ALA A 290 14.73 -6.86 11.57
C ALA A 290 14.09 -8.01 12.37
N GLY A 291 13.40 -7.71 13.47
CA GLY A 291 12.71 -8.70 14.31
C GLY A 291 11.53 -9.39 13.61
N LEU A 292 10.90 -8.73 12.62
CA LEU A 292 9.79 -9.26 11.83
C LEU A 292 10.23 -9.78 10.44
N HIS A 293 11.50 -9.66 10.10
CA HIS A 293 12.05 -9.98 8.78
C HIS A 293 11.34 -9.24 7.63
N TYR A 294 11.15 -7.94 7.75
CA TYR A 294 10.51 -7.09 6.74
C TYR A 294 11.58 -6.34 5.93
N ALA A 295 12.28 -7.05 5.02
CA ALA A 295 13.39 -6.50 4.24
C ALA A 295 12.97 -5.33 3.35
N LEU A 296 11.83 -5.44 2.67
CA LEU A 296 11.34 -4.38 1.79
C LEU A 296 10.94 -3.11 2.57
N VAL A 297 10.30 -3.26 3.74
CA VAL A 297 9.98 -2.11 4.60
C VAL A 297 11.27 -1.45 5.10
N ALA A 298 12.24 -2.25 5.53
CA ALA A 298 13.55 -1.75 5.94
C ALA A 298 14.28 -1.00 4.81
N LEU A 299 14.18 -1.49 3.57
CA LEU A 299 14.69 -0.80 2.38
C LEU A 299 14.08 0.59 2.22
N HIS A 300 12.74 0.69 2.24
CA HIS A 300 12.04 1.97 2.18
C HIS A 300 12.45 2.91 3.31
N VAL A 301 12.56 2.43 4.55
CA VAL A 301 12.97 3.22 5.72
C VAL A 301 14.40 3.76 5.55
N ARG A 302 15.35 2.96 5.04
CA ARG A 302 16.72 3.43 4.75
C ARG A 302 16.74 4.52 3.67
N ILE A 303 15.98 4.33 2.58
CA ILE A 303 15.84 5.33 1.51
C ILE A 303 15.25 6.64 2.05
N GLN A 304 14.18 6.57 2.83
CA GLN A 304 13.54 7.72 3.45
C GLN A 304 14.45 8.43 4.43
N THR A 305 15.25 7.69 5.20
CA THR A 305 16.23 8.26 6.14
C THR A 305 17.38 8.94 5.39
N ALA A 306 17.87 8.33 4.29
CA ALA A 306 18.87 8.94 3.42
C ALA A 306 18.33 10.25 2.80
N ALA A 307 17.08 10.25 2.34
CA ALA A 307 16.40 11.43 1.83
C ALA A 307 16.31 12.55 2.88
N ALA A 308 15.97 12.20 4.13
CA ALA A 308 15.91 13.15 5.24
C ALA A 308 17.28 13.75 5.58
N TYR A 309 18.34 12.93 5.62
CA TYR A 309 19.71 13.41 5.81
C TYR A 309 20.18 14.34 4.68
N ALA A 310 19.90 13.98 3.41
CA ALA A 310 20.23 14.80 2.26
C ALA A 310 19.58 16.19 2.35
N ARG A 311 18.31 16.27 2.76
CA ARG A 311 17.59 17.54 2.91
C ARG A 311 18.07 18.38 4.08
N LEU A 312 18.73 17.79 5.08
CA LEU A 312 19.37 18.50 6.20
C LEU A 312 20.85 18.83 5.94
N GLY A 313 21.37 18.58 4.72
CA GLY A 313 22.75 18.83 4.36
C GLY A 313 23.77 17.83 4.94
N LYS A 314 23.30 16.75 5.54
CA LYS A 314 24.14 15.67 6.08
C LYS A 314 24.48 14.66 4.99
N VAL A 315 25.26 15.13 4.01
CA VAL A 315 25.52 14.40 2.74
C VAL A 315 26.25 13.08 2.97
N ARG A 316 27.18 13.02 3.93
CA ARG A 316 27.95 11.80 4.21
C ARG A 316 27.03 10.68 4.72
N GLU A 317 26.21 10.97 5.73
CA GLU A 317 25.27 10.03 6.31
C GLU A 317 24.21 9.58 5.27
N ALA A 318 23.75 10.53 4.43
CA ALA A 318 22.82 10.24 3.34
C ALA A 318 23.43 9.27 2.32
N ARG A 319 24.70 9.49 1.90
CA ARG A 319 25.42 8.65 0.94
C ARG A 319 25.64 7.24 1.48
N GLU A 320 26.09 7.10 2.73
CA GLU A 320 26.32 5.79 3.36
C GLU A 320 25.04 4.94 3.43
N LEU A 321 23.91 5.54 3.81
CA LEU A 321 22.62 4.85 3.87
C LEU A 321 22.09 4.51 2.47
N LEU A 322 22.21 5.43 1.51
CA LEU A 322 21.76 5.20 0.15
C LEU A 322 22.57 4.08 -0.52
N ALA A 323 23.89 4.06 -0.37
CA ALA A 323 24.73 3.01 -0.92
C ALA A 323 24.35 1.62 -0.39
N ARG A 324 24.07 1.50 0.92
CA ARG A 324 23.56 0.25 1.50
C ARG A 324 22.19 -0.13 0.94
N ALA A 325 21.28 0.84 0.81
CA ALA A 325 19.97 0.60 0.24
C ALA A 325 20.04 0.16 -1.23
N LEU A 326 20.92 0.78 -2.03
CA LEU A 326 21.16 0.40 -3.43
C LEU A 326 21.75 -1.01 -3.56
N ALA A 327 22.66 -1.39 -2.67
CA ALA A 327 23.20 -2.75 -2.63
C ALA A 327 22.12 -3.78 -2.31
N ASP A 328 21.31 -3.54 -1.26
CA ASP A 328 20.22 -4.45 -0.86
C ASP A 328 19.13 -4.54 -1.94
N GLY A 329 18.61 -3.39 -2.43
CA GLY A 329 17.55 -3.35 -3.42
C GLY A 329 17.98 -3.84 -4.81
N GLY A 330 19.25 -3.63 -5.17
CA GLY A 330 19.80 -4.06 -6.45
C GLY A 330 19.88 -5.59 -6.60
N THR A 331 19.99 -6.35 -5.51
CA THR A 331 20.01 -7.82 -5.54
C THR A 331 18.70 -8.41 -6.08
N ASP A 332 17.57 -7.74 -5.84
CA ASP A 332 16.24 -8.12 -6.33
C ASP A 332 15.77 -7.24 -7.52
N GLY A 333 16.65 -6.36 -8.01
CA GLY A 333 16.35 -5.46 -9.13
C GLY A 333 15.37 -4.35 -8.81
N PHE A 334 15.21 -3.97 -7.55
CA PHE A 334 14.26 -2.92 -7.14
C PHE A 334 14.78 -1.52 -7.50
N VAL A 335 14.03 -0.79 -8.31
CA VAL A 335 14.35 0.58 -8.76
C VAL A 335 13.30 1.60 -8.29
N VAL A 336 12.03 1.20 -8.20
CA VAL A 336 10.92 2.11 -7.90
C VAL A 336 11.02 2.76 -6.51
N PRO A 337 11.44 2.09 -5.42
CA PRO A 337 11.56 2.74 -4.11
C PRO A 337 12.50 3.94 -4.10
N PHE A 338 13.55 3.90 -4.92
CA PHE A 338 14.48 5.01 -5.11
C PHE A 338 13.87 6.11 -5.99
N ALA A 339 13.19 5.72 -7.07
CA ALA A 339 12.50 6.65 -7.98
C ALA A 339 11.41 7.46 -7.26
N GLU A 340 10.63 6.85 -6.37
CA GLU A 340 9.62 7.52 -5.56
C GLU A 340 10.22 8.61 -4.63
N ASN A 341 11.49 8.51 -4.31
CA ASN A 341 12.22 9.47 -3.47
C ASN A 341 13.22 10.33 -4.26
N TYR A 342 13.16 10.30 -5.60
CA TYR A 342 14.10 10.99 -6.50
C TYR A 342 14.26 12.48 -6.20
N ARG A 343 13.16 13.20 -5.90
CA ARG A 343 13.20 14.64 -5.57
C ARG A 343 14.10 15.00 -4.38
N TYR A 344 14.38 14.04 -3.51
CA TYR A 344 15.26 14.21 -2.34
C TYR A 344 16.67 13.68 -2.58
N LEU A 345 16.84 12.73 -3.52
CA LEU A 345 18.04 11.94 -3.72
C LEU A 345 18.73 12.17 -5.06
N ARG A 346 18.24 13.13 -5.87
CA ARG A 346 18.67 13.37 -7.26
C ARG A 346 20.19 13.39 -7.41
N GLU A 347 20.87 14.21 -6.61
CA GLU A 347 22.32 14.41 -6.67
C GLU A 347 23.07 13.14 -6.25
N LEU A 348 22.64 12.49 -5.17
CA LEU A 348 23.26 11.27 -4.67
C LEU A 348 23.10 10.08 -5.62
N LEU A 349 21.96 9.95 -6.29
CA LEU A 349 21.75 8.91 -7.31
C LEU A 349 22.62 9.16 -8.56
N ALA A 350 22.82 10.43 -8.93
CA ALA A 350 23.71 10.78 -10.02
C ALA A 350 25.19 10.51 -9.69
N GLU A 351 25.61 10.75 -8.45
CA GLU A 351 26.98 10.50 -7.96
C GLU A 351 27.29 9.00 -7.83
N ASP A 352 26.33 8.16 -7.40
CA ASP A 352 26.55 6.74 -7.19
C ASP A 352 26.88 6.00 -8.49
N GLY A 353 26.14 6.30 -9.58
CA GLY A 353 26.42 5.80 -10.93
C GLY A 353 26.23 4.30 -11.14
N SER A 354 25.69 3.54 -10.17
CA SER A 354 25.31 2.13 -10.38
C SER A 354 24.13 2.00 -11.35
N ASP A 355 23.92 0.81 -11.92
CA ASP A 355 22.80 0.58 -12.84
C ASP A 355 21.46 0.83 -12.17
N THR A 356 21.29 0.39 -10.94
CA THR A 356 20.08 0.64 -10.13
C THR A 356 19.87 2.14 -9.92
N ALA A 357 20.91 2.90 -9.57
CA ALA A 357 20.82 4.35 -9.37
C ALA A 357 20.47 5.08 -10.67
N ARG A 358 21.09 4.69 -11.82
CA ARG A 358 20.78 5.29 -13.13
C ARG A 358 19.34 5.02 -13.56
N GLN A 359 18.86 3.79 -13.40
CA GLN A 359 17.47 3.44 -13.73
C GLN A 359 16.48 4.17 -12.83
N ALA A 360 16.74 4.20 -11.52
CA ALA A 360 15.93 4.92 -10.54
C ALA A 360 15.88 6.43 -10.83
N ALA A 361 16.99 7.03 -11.23
CA ALA A 361 17.05 8.45 -11.58
C ALA A 361 16.22 8.78 -12.84
N ARG A 362 16.31 7.95 -13.89
CA ARG A 362 15.50 8.11 -15.11
C ARG A 362 13.99 8.01 -14.81
N LEU A 363 13.62 6.96 -14.08
CA LEU A 363 12.23 6.73 -13.71
C LEU A 363 11.71 7.84 -12.78
N GLY A 364 12.51 8.22 -11.79
CA GLY A 364 12.15 9.25 -10.81
C GLY A 364 11.93 10.62 -11.45
N ALA A 365 12.75 11.01 -12.44
CA ALA A 365 12.56 12.24 -13.19
C ALA A 365 11.22 12.24 -13.95
N ALA A 366 10.88 11.14 -14.63
CA ALA A 366 9.61 11.01 -15.33
C ALA A 366 8.39 11.02 -14.38
N CYS A 367 8.50 10.35 -13.22
CA CYS A 367 7.44 10.38 -12.20
C CYS A 367 7.28 11.78 -11.59
N GLU A 368 8.36 12.50 -11.33
CA GLU A 368 8.31 13.87 -10.80
C GLU A 368 7.60 14.83 -11.77
N GLU A 369 7.89 14.74 -13.08
CA GLU A 369 7.21 15.52 -14.10
C GLU A 369 5.69 15.25 -14.13
N ARG A 370 5.29 13.97 -14.02
CA ARG A 370 3.87 13.61 -13.92
C ARG A 370 3.23 14.14 -12.64
N CYS A 371 3.90 14.05 -11.50
CA CYS A 371 3.41 14.60 -10.24
C CYS A 371 3.18 16.11 -10.34
N LEU A 372 4.06 16.85 -11.02
CA LEU A 372 3.87 18.28 -11.27
C LEU A 372 2.66 18.56 -12.15
N THR A 373 2.47 17.77 -13.21
CA THR A 373 1.30 17.86 -14.09
C THR A 373 -0.02 17.59 -13.34
N LEU A 374 -0.05 16.53 -12.53
CA LEU A 374 -1.22 16.19 -11.71
C LEU A 374 -1.56 17.30 -10.72
N ARG A 375 -0.57 17.91 -10.08
CA ARG A 375 -0.79 19.07 -9.20
C ARG A 375 -1.39 20.26 -9.92
N GLN A 376 -0.89 20.56 -11.13
CA GLN A 376 -1.43 21.66 -11.92
C GLN A 376 -2.89 21.39 -12.29
N GLN A 377 -3.25 20.14 -12.59
CA GLN A 377 -4.62 19.74 -12.89
C GLN A 377 -5.53 19.77 -11.63
N SER A 378 -5.02 19.35 -10.47
CA SER A 378 -5.78 19.39 -9.20
C SER A 378 -5.98 20.81 -8.67
N ALA A 379 -5.11 21.75 -9.05
CA ALA A 379 -5.27 23.16 -8.74
C ALA A 379 -6.29 23.87 -9.64
N GLU A 380 -6.79 23.17 -10.68
CA GLU A 380 -7.81 23.71 -11.56
C GLU A 380 -9.21 23.62 -10.91
N PRO A 381 -10.01 24.68 -10.98
CA PRO A 381 -11.37 24.67 -10.47
C PRO A 381 -12.22 23.57 -11.13
N GLU A 382 -13.04 22.85 -10.36
CA GLU A 382 -13.98 21.84 -10.88
C GLU A 382 -14.87 22.41 -12.01
N ALA A 383 -15.21 23.70 -11.94
CA ALA A 383 -15.90 24.42 -12.99
C ALA A 383 -15.18 24.39 -14.36
N PHE A 384 -13.84 24.18 -14.38
CA PHE A 384 -13.07 24.12 -15.62
C PHE A 384 -13.16 22.76 -16.32
N ALA A 385 -13.80 21.76 -15.71
CA ALA A 385 -14.00 20.45 -16.34
C ALA A 385 -14.76 20.50 -17.68
N VAL A 386 -15.59 21.53 -17.88
CA VAL A 386 -16.37 21.77 -19.12
C VAL A 386 -15.55 22.43 -20.24
N LEU A 387 -14.32 22.86 -19.93
CA LEU A 387 -13.42 23.51 -20.87
C LEU A 387 -12.56 22.48 -21.62
N THR A 388 -12.32 22.73 -22.92
CA THR A 388 -11.28 21.97 -23.66
C THR A 388 -9.89 22.31 -23.12
N GLY A 389 -8.87 21.47 -23.38
CA GLY A 389 -7.48 21.72 -22.93
C GLY A 389 -6.99 23.12 -23.31
N ARG A 390 -7.27 23.55 -24.56
CA ARG A 390 -6.87 24.90 -25.03
C ARG A 390 -7.64 26.04 -24.39
N GLU A 391 -8.92 25.86 -24.15
CA GLU A 391 -9.74 26.83 -23.40
C GLU A 391 -9.26 26.94 -21.95
N ARG A 392 -8.84 25.86 -21.36
CA ARG A 392 -8.33 25.78 -19.99
C ARG A 392 -7.01 26.55 -19.84
N GLU A 393 -6.06 26.35 -20.77
CA GLU A 393 -4.81 27.12 -20.80
C GLU A 393 -5.08 28.64 -20.88
N VAL A 394 -5.99 29.04 -21.76
CA VAL A 394 -6.38 30.45 -21.88
C VAL A 394 -7.07 30.96 -20.62
N ALA A 395 -7.94 30.14 -20.00
CA ALA A 395 -8.66 30.51 -18.78
C ALA A 395 -7.70 30.75 -17.60
N LEU A 396 -6.72 29.89 -17.40
CA LEU A 396 -5.70 30.03 -16.35
C LEU A 396 -4.85 31.30 -16.52
N LEU A 397 -4.41 31.58 -17.73
CA LEU A 397 -3.64 32.79 -18.01
C LEU A 397 -4.48 34.07 -17.86
N ALA A 398 -5.75 34.02 -18.26
CA ALA A 398 -6.69 35.13 -18.07
C ALA A 398 -7.02 35.35 -16.59
N ALA A 399 -7.15 34.28 -15.78
CA ALA A 399 -7.31 34.34 -14.33
C ALA A 399 -6.06 34.91 -13.61
N ALA A 400 -4.87 34.60 -14.13
CA ALA A 400 -3.60 35.22 -13.71
C ALA A 400 -3.45 36.71 -14.14
N ARG A 401 -4.54 37.31 -14.66
CA ARG A 401 -4.63 38.72 -15.08
C ARG A 401 -3.76 39.11 -16.27
N MET A 402 -3.27 38.17 -17.08
CA MET A 402 -2.56 38.47 -18.31
C MET A 402 -3.49 39.11 -19.34
N SER A 403 -3.03 40.11 -20.10
CA SER A 403 -3.78 40.70 -21.20
C SER A 403 -3.96 39.70 -22.35
N ASN A 404 -4.90 39.95 -23.25
CA ASN A 404 -5.10 39.11 -24.44
C ASN A 404 -3.86 39.04 -25.31
N ARG A 405 -3.11 40.13 -25.37
CA ARG A 405 -1.82 40.23 -26.12
C ARG A 405 -0.77 39.32 -25.47
N GLU A 406 -0.56 39.40 -24.16
CA GLU A 406 0.40 38.54 -23.46
C GLU A 406 0.06 37.06 -23.57
N ILE A 407 -1.26 36.72 -23.50
CA ILE A 407 -1.74 35.36 -23.72
C ILE A 407 -1.47 34.90 -25.15
N ALA A 408 -1.70 35.79 -26.14
CA ALA A 408 -1.46 35.52 -27.55
C ALA A 408 0.03 35.24 -27.82
N GLU A 409 0.91 36.07 -27.28
CA GLU A 409 2.38 35.90 -27.38
C GLU A 409 2.80 34.58 -26.73
N LYS A 410 2.32 34.27 -25.53
CA LYS A 410 2.67 33.07 -24.76
C LYS A 410 2.20 31.76 -25.41
N LEU A 411 1.02 31.78 -26.03
CA LEU A 411 0.41 30.60 -26.63
C LEU A 411 0.57 30.50 -28.14
N TYR A 412 1.31 31.40 -28.75
CA TYR A 412 1.53 31.51 -30.22
C TYR A 412 0.19 31.60 -30.97
N LEU A 413 -0.72 32.47 -30.48
CA LEU A 413 -2.02 32.74 -31.08
C LEU A 413 -2.14 34.19 -31.53
N SER A 414 -3.19 34.50 -32.33
CA SER A 414 -3.58 35.89 -32.56
C SER A 414 -4.39 36.43 -31.38
N GLU A 415 -4.31 37.74 -31.11
CA GLU A 415 -5.17 38.38 -30.09
C GLU A 415 -6.68 38.16 -30.35
N GLY A 416 -7.07 38.11 -31.62
CA GLY A 416 -8.45 37.80 -32.03
C GLY A 416 -8.87 36.40 -31.64
N SER A 417 -7.98 35.41 -31.80
CA SER A 417 -8.22 34.03 -31.36
C SER A 417 -8.35 33.94 -29.84
N VAL A 418 -7.47 34.62 -29.11
CA VAL A 418 -7.56 34.66 -27.62
C VAL A 418 -8.87 35.28 -27.17
N LYS A 419 -9.31 36.39 -27.80
CA LYS A 419 -10.59 37.02 -27.50
C LYS A 419 -11.79 36.05 -27.73
N GLN A 420 -11.72 35.25 -28.80
CA GLN A 420 -12.74 34.23 -29.07
C GLN A 420 -12.76 33.12 -28.00
N TYR A 421 -11.57 32.64 -27.60
CA TYR A 421 -11.45 31.67 -26.52
C TYR A 421 -12.01 32.20 -25.20
N VAL A 422 -11.62 33.41 -24.79
CA VAL A 422 -12.11 34.07 -23.57
C VAL A 422 -13.64 34.22 -23.57
N ASN A 423 -14.23 34.59 -24.68
CA ASN A 423 -15.70 34.70 -24.79
C ASN A 423 -16.37 33.32 -24.66
N ARG A 424 -15.82 32.25 -25.29
CA ARG A 424 -16.33 30.88 -25.14
C ARG A 424 -16.22 30.39 -23.71
N ILE A 425 -15.09 30.68 -23.04
CA ILE A 425 -14.84 30.33 -21.64
C ILE A 425 -15.89 30.96 -20.74
N TYR A 426 -16.15 32.28 -20.90
CA TYR A 426 -17.17 32.94 -20.10
C TYR A 426 -18.58 32.37 -20.33
N ALA A 427 -18.91 32.00 -21.57
CA ALA A 427 -20.17 31.35 -21.87
C ALA A 427 -20.32 29.99 -21.22
N LYS A 428 -19.25 29.14 -21.32
CA LYS A 428 -19.26 27.79 -20.73
C LYS A 428 -19.27 27.79 -19.20
N LEU A 429 -18.65 28.80 -18.58
CA LEU A 429 -18.58 28.95 -17.13
C LEU A 429 -19.74 29.82 -16.57
N PHE A 430 -20.69 30.21 -17.40
CA PHE A 430 -21.84 31.06 -17.03
C PHE A 430 -21.41 32.36 -16.32
N ILE A 431 -20.27 32.94 -16.75
CA ILE A 431 -19.74 34.19 -16.19
C ILE A 431 -20.36 35.39 -16.91
N GLU A 432 -21.23 36.14 -16.21
CA GLU A 432 -21.88 37.33 -16.71
C GLU A 432 -21.30 38.61 -16.11
N GLY A 433 -21.54 39.76 -16.80
CA GLY A 433 -21.09 41.09 -16.39
C GLY A 433 -20.23 41.80 -17.45
N ASP A 434 -19.68 42.95 -17.10
CA ASP A 434 -18.70 43.66 -17.94
C ASP A 434 -17.34 42.95 -17.97
N THR A 435 -16.46 43.35 -18.86
CA THR A 435 -15.14 42.71 -19.07
C THR A 435 -14.32 42.64 -17.78
N ARG A 436 -14.38 43.66 -16.93
CA ARG A 436 -13.59 43.74 -15.67
C ARG A 436 -14.18 42.77 -14.63
N THR A 437 -15.50 42.73 -14.51
CA THR A 437 -16.24 41.84 -13.62
C THR A 437 -16.06 40.37 -14.03
N LYS A 438 -16.17 40.08 -15.33
CA LYS A 438 -15.92 38.72 -15.87
C LYS A 438 -14.51 38.20 -15.56
N ARG A 439 -13.49 39.02 -15.75
CA ARG A 439 -12.10 38.65 -15.42
C ARG A 439 -11.89 38.46 -13.91
N LYS A 440 -12.52 39.31 -13.09
CA LYS A 440 -12.44 39.14 -11.63
C LYS A 440 -13.09 37.84 -11.21
N ARG A 441 -14.30 37.53 -11.68
CA ARG A 441 -15.01 36.26 -11.38
C ARG A 441 -14.21 35.03 -11.81
N LEU A 442 -13.61 35.06 -13.00
CA LEU A 442 -12.73 34.00 -13.47
C LEU A 442 -11.50 33.81 -12.55
N ALA A 443 -10.89 34.91 -12.10
CA ALA A 443 -9.78 34.88 -11.18
C ALA A 443 -10.17 34.38 -9.78
N ASP A 444 -11.38 34.73 -9.32
CA ASP A 444 -11.90 34.26 -8.03
C ASP A 444 -12.21 32.76 -8.05
N MET A 445 -12.66 32.20 -9.21
CA MET A 445 -12.85 30.75 -9.40
C MET A 445 -11.57 29.92 -9.31
N VAL A 446 -10.41 30.52 -9.63
CA VAL A 446 -9.09 29.83 -9.56
C VAL A 446 -8.48 29.91 -8.16
N ARG A 447 -9.01 30.75 -7.27
CA ARG A 447 -8.50 30.95 -5.91
C ARG A 447 -9.21 30.11 -4.84
N HIS A 448 -10.34 29.55 -5.18
CA HIS A 448 -11.16 28.66 -4.34
C HIS A 448 -11.19 27.25 -4.89
#